data_5adb6274eb385cf75e4eef84fa35579b
#
_entry.id   5adb6274eb385cf75e4eef84fa35579b
#
_cell.length_a   1.000
_cell.length_b   1.000
_cell.length_c   1.000
_cell.angle_alpha   90.00
_cell.angle_beta   90.00
_cell.angle_gamma   90.00
#
_symmetry.space_group_name_H-M   'P 1'
#
loop_
_entity.id
_entity.type
_entity.pdbx_description
1 polymer ?
#
loop_
_entity_poly.entity_id
_entity_poly.type
_entity_poly.pdbx_seq_one_letter_code
_entity_poly.pdbx_strand_id
1 'polypeptide(L)'
;MIDQLTVQEYQKEDTEVLPPLYEALGYSVKEDKLQSRLRDVLANPAYGCLVAEKESQILGFIGYVKLYFFESTAFYYRILALAVSRNARRQGIATVLMDKVNKIVSQDGAKVMALNNGVNDERLAAHAFYQNHGFRQTSLANVEEDEYGKEKS
;
A
#
# COMPACT_ATOMS: atom_id res chain seq x y z
N MET A 1 17.69 18.37 -12.02
CA MET A 1 17.31 18.12 -12.00
C MET A 1 16.43 17.53 -11.63
N ILE A 2 16.13 17.19 -11.57
CA ILE A 2 15.21 16.74 -11.42
C ILE A 2 14.96 16.05 -10.41
N ASP A 3 14.21 16.18 -9.94
CA ASP A 3 13.79 15.62 -9.00
C ASP A 3 13.54 14.30 -9.25
N GLN A 4 14.33 13.44 -8.94
CA GLN A 4 14.15 12.16 -9.19
C GLN A 4 13.41 11.51 -8.11
N LEU A 5 12.28 10.98 -8.31
CA LEU A 5 11.49 10.19 -7.38
C LEU A 5 11.85 8.72 -7.60
N THR A 6 12.41 8.10 -6.59
CA THR A 6 12.74 6.69 -6.68
C THR A 6 11.91 5.88 -5.70
N VAL A 7 11.64 4.63 -6.04
CA VAL A 7 10.89 3.73 -5.18
C VAL A 7 11.81 2.57 -4.82
N GLN A 8 11.90 2.28 -3.54
CA GLN A 8 12.77 1.21 -3.08
C GLN A 8 12.14 0.51 -1.89
N GLU A 9 12.68 -0.64 -1.57
CA GLU A 9 12.15 -1.38 -0.44
C GLU A 9 12.46 -0.66 0.86
N TYR A 10 11.51 -0.71 1.79
CA TYR A 10 11.71 -0.14 3.10
C TYR A 10 12.93 -0.74 3.77
N GLN A 11 13.72 0.11 4.38
CA GLN A 11 14.86 -0.30 5.19
C GLN A 11 14.62 0.15 6.62
N LYS A 12 15.25 -0.52 7.56
CA LYS A 12 15.07 -0.20 8.96
C LYS A 12 15.32 1.28 9.24
N GLU A 13 16.27 1.86 8.56
CA GLU A 13 16.62 3.27 8.76
C GLU A 13 15.51 4.22 8.36
N ASP A 14 14.60 3.76 7.52
CA ASP A 14 13.50 4.60 7.07
C ASP A 14 12.44 4.81 8.14
N THR A 15 12.48 4.03 9.21
CA THR A 15 11.42 4.05 10.21
C THR A 15 11.27 5.40 10.87
N GLU A 16 12.35 6.11 11.04
CA GLU A 16 12.28 7.35 11.81
C GLU A 16 11.43 8.40 11.14
N VAL A 17 11.20 8.30 9.85
CA VAL A 17 10.40 9.29 9.13
C VAL A 17 9.01 8.80 8.79
N LEU A 18 8.64 7.60 9.18
CA LEU A 18 7.34 7.06 8.86
C LEU A 18 6.19 7.49 9.79
N PRO A 19 6.42 7.79 11.08
CA PRO A 19 5.29 8.12 11.94
C PRO A 19 4.40 9.25 11.41
N PRO A 20 4.93 10.34 10.83
CA PRO A 20 4.03 11.35 10.27
C PRO A 20 3.18 10.83 9.13
N LEU A 21 3.68 9.86 8.37
CA LEU A 21 2.90 9.25 7.30
C LEU A 21 1.78 8.38 7.87
N TYR A 22 2.04 7.72 8.99
CA TYR A 22 1.00 6.95 9.65
C TYR A 22 -0.09 7.87 10.18
N GLU A 23 0.29 9.06 10.64
CA GLU A 23 -0.71 10.01 11.10
C GLU A 23 -1.60 10.45 9.95
N ALA A 24 -1.07 10.52 8.76
CA ALA A 24 -1.87 10.86 7.60
C ALA A 24 -2.92 9.79 7.30
N LEU A 25 -2.71 8.59 7.82
CA LEU A 25 -3.67 7.52 7.68
C LEU A 25 -4.64 7.46 8.87
N GLY A 26 -4.44 8.32 9.87
CA GLY A 26 -5.30 8.32 11.03
C GLY A 26 -4.77 7.53 12.21
N TYR A 27 -3.49 7.14 12.18
CA TYR A 27 -2.91 6.37 13.26
C TYR A 27 -1.74 7.09 13.87
N SER A 28 -1.64 7.01 15.19
CA SER A 28 -0.54 7.60 15.91
C SER A 28 0.35 6.46 16.40
N VAL A 29 1.61 6.51 16.10
CA VAL A 29 2.51 5.43 16.48
C VAL A 29 3.89 6.00 16.79
N LYS A 30 4.55 5.43 17.78
CA LYS A 30 5.91 5.83 18.13
C LYS A 30 6.90 5.06 17.28
N GLU A 31 8.01 5.70 17.01
CA GLU A 31 9.00 5.14 16.12
C GLU A 31 9.50 3.75 16.56
N ASP A 32 9.79 3.58 17.85
CA ASP A 32 10.33 2.30 18.30
C ASP A 32 9.31 1.18 18.18
N LYS A 33 8.04 1.49 18.42
CA LYS A 33 7.01 0.49 18.26
C LYS A 33 6.79 0.15 16.80
N LEU A 34 6.88 1.16 15.94
CA LEU A 34 6.73 0.94 14.52
C LEU A 34 7.86 0.09 13.97
N GLN A 35 9.09 0.36 14.42
CA GLN A 35 10.23 -0.41 13.96
C GLN A 35 10.07 -1.89 14.32
N SER A 36 9.64 -2.16 15.54
CA SER A 36 9.43 -3.51 15.99
C SER A 36 8.32 -4.20 15.19
N ARG A 37 7.24 -3.47 14.95
CA ARG A 37 6.11 -4.01 14.20
C ARG A 37 6.51 -4.35 12.77
N LEU A 38 7.20 -3.43 12.11
CA LEU A 38 7.58 -3.66 10.72
C LEU A 38 8.62 -4.77 10.61
N ARG A 39 9.51 -4.87 11.58
CA ARG A 39 10.46 -5.98 11.58
C ARG A 39 9.71 -7.30 11.61
N ASP A 40 8.70 -7.39 12.48
CA ASP A 40 7.96 -8.65 12.60
C ASP A 40 7.11 -8.94 11.37
N VAL A 41 6.45 -7.91 10.84
CA VAL A 41 5.60 -8.10 9.67
C VAL A 41 6.43 -8.48 8.45
N LEU A 42 7.52 -7.76 8.24
CA LEU A 42 8.31 -7.98 7.03
C LEU A 42 9.22 -9.19 7.12
N ALA A 43 9.30 -9.82 8.29
CA ALA A 43 9.96 -11.10 8.39
C ALA A 43 9.20 -12.18 7.62
N ASN A 44 7.92 -11.96 7.37
CA ASN A 44 7.11 -12.86 6.57
C ASN A 44 7.24 -12.42 5.11
N PRO A 45 7.81 -13.26 4.24
CA PRO A 45 8.08 -12.85 2.86
C PRO A 45 6.83 -12.54 2.04
N ALA A 46 5.65 -12.88 2.53
CA ALA A 46 4.43 -12.52 1.82
C ALA A 46 4.14 -11.02 1.89
N TYR A 47 4.74 -10.33 2.86
CA TYR A 47 4.50 -8.89 3.03
C TYR A 47 5.59 -8.08 2.37
N GLY A 48 5.23 -6.93 1.84
CA GLY A 48 6.20 -6.02 1.28
C GLY A 48 5.88 -4.59 1.63
N CYS A 49 6.90 -3.76 1.63
CA CYS A 49 6.74 -2.34 1.89
C CYS A 49 7.74 -1.58 1.04
N LEU A 50 7.22 -0.65 0.25
CA LEU A 50 8.06 0.20 -0.59
C LEU A 50 7.95 1.64 -0.11
N VAL A 51 9.03 2.39 -0.24
CA VAL A 51 9.02 3.80 0.09
C VAL A 51 9.40 4.59 -1.15
N ALA A 52 8.83 5.78 -1.25
CA ALA A 52 9.13 6.71 -2.34
C ALA A 52 10.02 7.81 -1.79
N GLU A 53 11.16 7.99 -2.41
CA GLU A 53 12.15 8.91 -1.93
C GLU A 53 12.49 9.94 -2.99
N LYS A 54 12.66 11.17 -2.57
CA LYS A 54 13.04 12.24 -3.45
C LYS A 54 13.96 13.15 -2.67
N GLU A 55 15.16 13.36 -3.23
CA GLU A 55 16.16 14.21 -2.57
C GLU A 55 16.40 13.78 -1.13
N SER A 56 16.57 12.49 -0.95
CA SER A 56 16.87 11.90 0.35
C SER A 56 15.75 12.01 1.38
N GLN A 57 14.55 12.35 0.93
CA GLN A 57 13.41 12.42 1.82
C GLN A 57 12.39 11.38 1.42
N ILE A 58 11.89 10.66 2.40
CA ILE A 58 10.81 9.69 2.18
C ILE A 58 9.50 10.45 2.17
N LEU A 59 8.81 10.41 1.06
CA LEU A 59 7.57 11.15 0.88
C LEU A 59 6.33 10.29 0.87
N GLY A 60 6.47 9.00 0.87
CA GLY A 60 5.32 8.10 0.90
C GLY A 60 5.75 6.67 1.06
N PHE A 61 4.78 5.81 1.38
CA PHE A 61 5.05 4.39 1.43
C PHE A 61 3.80 3.60 1.06
N ILE A 62 4.00 2.36 0.67
CA ILE A 62 2.90 1.47 0.36
C ILE A 62 3.24 0.10 0.96
N GLY A 63 2.28 -0.47 1.67
CA GLY A 63 2.42 -1.80 2.25
C GLY A 63 1.45 -2.76 1.59
N TYR A 64 1.89 -3.97 1.32
CA TYR A 64 1.05 -4.94 0.64
C TYR A 64 1.37 -6.35 1.11
N VAL A 65 0.48 -7.29 0.76
CA VAL A 65 0.67 -8.68 1.16
C VAL A 65 0.13 -9.59 0.06
N LYS A 66 0.77 -10.72 -0.12
CA LYS A 66 0.32 -11.76 -1.04
C LYS A 66 -0.50 -12.76 -0.25
N LEU A 67 -1.70 -13.04 -0.72
CA LEU A 67 -2.62 -13.94 -0.02
C LEU A 67 -3.09 -15.03 -0.97
N TYR A 68 -3.50 -16.14 -0.39
CA TYR A 68 -3.94 -17.27 -1.16
C TYR A 68 -5.40 -17.55 -0.90
N PHE A 69 -6.09 -18.03 -1.93
CA PHE A 69 -7.46 -18.47 -1.75
C PHE A 69 -7.46 -19.85 -1.13
N PHE A 70 -8.46 -20.11 -0.31
CA PHE A 70 -8.60 -21.45 0.25
C PHE A 70 -9.16 -22.42 -0.78
N GLU A 71 -9.94 -21.90 -1.70
CA GLU A 71 -10.70 -22.77 -2.62
C GLU A 71 -10.03 -22.97 -3.97
N SER A 72 -8.85 -22.46 -4.17
CA SER A 72 -8.16 -22.64 -5.44
C SER A 72 -6.66 -22.49 -5.24
N THR A 73 -5.90 -22.76 -6.28
CA THR A 73 -4.46 -22.56 -6.22
C THR A 73 -4.06 -21.14 -6.56
N ALA A 74 -5.02 -20.28 -6.81
CA ALA A 74 -4.73 -18.91 -7.17
C ALA A 74 -4.33 -18.09 -5.95
N PHE A 75 -3.76 -16.94 -6.22
CA PHE A 75 -3.40 -16.01 -5.17
C PHE A 75 -3.71 -14.60 -5.63
N TYR A 76 -3.69 -13.66 -4.70
CA TYR A 76 -3.98 -12.28 -5.00
C TYR A 76 -3.17 -11.42 -4.05
N TYR A 77 -3.11 -10.14 -4.36
CA TYR A 77 -2.41 -9.20 -3.49
C TYR A 77 -3.40 -8.22 -2.88
N ARG A 78 -3.12 -7.80 -1.68
CA ARG A 78 -3.93 -6.80 -1.01
C ARG A 78 -3.04 -5.62 -0.64
N ILE A 79 -3.49 -4.42 -0.97
CA ILE A 79 -2.82 -3.20 -0.55
C ILE A 79 -3.33 -2.88 0.84
N LEU A 80 -2.42 -2.85 1.79
CA LEU A 80 -2.79 -2.66 3.19
C LEU A 80 -2.73 -1.20 3.60
N ALA A 81 -1.81 -0.44 3.03
CA ALA A 81 -1.64 0.95 3.40
C ALA A 81 -0.96 1.69 2.27
N LEU A 82 -1.38 2.91 2.06
CA LEU A 82 -0.74 3.80 1.09
C LEU A 82 -0.84 5.19 1.68
N ALA A 83 0.28 5.79 1.97
CA ALA A 83 0.31 7.10 2.59
C ALA A 83 1.31 7.98 1.89
N VAL A 84 0.98 9.25 1.75
CA VAL A 84 1.84 10.25 1.13
C VAL A 84 1.90 11.44 2.08
N SER A 85 3.09 12.01 2.24
CA SER A 85 3.29 13.16 3.07
C SER A 85 2.34 14.28 2.66
N ARG A 86 1.77 14.96 3.64
CA ARG A 86 0.81 16.01 3.35
C ARG A 86 1.42 17.10 2.49
N ASN A 87 2.71 17.35 2.68
CA ASN A 87 3.39 18.39 1.92
C ASN A 87 3.71 17.97 0.50
N ALA A 88 3.58 16.70 0.20
CA ALA A 88 3.96 16.19 -1.11
C ALA A 88 2.79 15.66 -1.91
N ARG A 89 1.57 15.96 -1.50
CA ARG A 89 0.42 15.47 -2.23
C ARG A 89 0.30 16.13 -3.58
N ARG A 90 -0.32 15.42 -4.51
CA ARG A 90 -0.51 15.90 -5.88
C ARG A 90 0.76 16.00 -6.67
N GLN A 91 1.80 15.28 -6.25
CA GLN A 91 3.04 15.21 -7.02
C GLN A 91 3.21 13.85 -7.68
N GLY A 92 2.17 13.04 -7.69
CA GLY A 92 2.24 11.76 -8.38
C GLY A 92 2.90 10.65 -7.59
N ILE A 93 3.13 10.86 -6.30
CA ILE A 93 3.84 9.88 -5.50
C ILE A 93 3.03 8.62 -5.31
N ALA A 94 1.73 8.75 -5.04
CA ALA A 94 0.87 7.58 -4.89
C ALA A 94 0.83 6.80 -6.20
N THR A 95 0.79 7.50 -7.33
CA THR A 95 0.76 6.83 -8.62
C THR A 95 2.02 6.01 -8.84
N VAL A 96 3.17 6.58 -8.52
CA VAL A 96 4.44 5.88 -8.71
C VAL A 96 4.50 4.65 -7.83
N LEU A 97 4.05 4.76 -6.58
CA LEU A 97 4.03 3.63 -5.67
C LEU A 97 3.09 2.53 -6.16
N MET A 98 1.89 2.91 -6.58
CA MET A 98 0.94 1.93 -7.09
C MET A 98 1.42 1.27 -8.36
N ASP A 99 2.05 2.04 -9.24
CA ASP A 99 2.56 1.47 -10.47
C ASP A 99 3.64 0.44 -10.19
N LYS A 100 4.47 0.71 -9.20
CA LYS A 100 5.52 -0.23 -8.85
C LYS A 100 4.96 -1.53 -8.30
N VAL A 101 3.98 -1.43 -7.40
CA VAL A 101 3.35 -2.63 -6.86
C VAL A 101 2.61 -3.37 -7.97
N ASN A 102 1.95 -2.64 -8.86
CA ASN A 102 1.23 -3.26 -9.96
C ASN A 102 2.16 -4.08 -10.83
N LYS A 103 3.37 -3.60 -11.04
CA LYS A 103 4.35 -4.36 -11.78
C LYS A 103 4.73 -5.64 -11.04
N ILE A 104 4.96 -5.53 -9.73
CA ILE A 104 5.30 -6.69 -8.92
C ILE A 104 4.20 -7.73 -9.00
N VAL A 105 2.95 -7.28 -8.86
CA VAL A 105 1.79 -8.16 -8.87
C VAL A 105 1.65 -8.85 -10.21
N SER A 106 1.80 -8.09 -11.29
CA SER A 106 1.69 -8.65 -12.64
C SER A 106 2.79 -9.65 -12.93
N GLN A 107 4.00 -9.34 -12.53
CA GLN A 107 5.12 -10.22 -12.80
C GLN A 107 5.00 -11.53 -12.02
N ASP A 108 4.34 -11.49 -10.88
CA ASP A 108 4.13 -12.68 -10.09
C ASP A 108 2.96 -13.51 -10.63
N GLY A 109 2.19 -12.97 -11.53
CA GLY A 109 1.09 -13.72 -12.16
C GLY A 109 -0.24 -13.56 -11.49
N ALA A 110 -0.35 -12.68 -10.51
CA ALA A 110 -1.64 -12.43 -9.86
C ALA A 110 -2.54 -11.62 -10.76
N LYS A 111 -3.83 -11.89 -10.70
CA LYS A 111 -4.79 -11.20 -11.52
C LYS A 111 -5.76 -10.35 -10.73
N VAL A 112 -5.68 -10.42 -9.42
CA VAL A 112 -6.60 -9.68 -8.56
C VAL A 112 -5.80 -8.93 -7.53
N MET A 113 -6.18 -7.68 -7.30
CA MET A 113 -5.59 -6.88 -6.26
C MET A 113 -6.72 -6.28 -5.45
N ALA A 114 -6.70 -6.50 -4.16
CA ALA A 114 -7.72 -5.99 -3.27
C ALA A 114 -7.18 -4.80 -2.49
N LEU A 115 -8.07 -3.99 -1.98
CA LEU A 115 -7.70 -2.79 -1.26
C LEU A 115 -8.39 -2.76 0.08
N ASN A 116 -7.66 -2.30 1.08
CA ASN A 116 -8.30 -2.03 2.35
C ASN A 116 -9.07 -0.73 2.23
N ASN A 117 -10.28 -0.73 2.73
CA ASN A 117 -11.10 0.45 2.69
C ASN A 117 -11.17 1.06 4.07
N GLY A 118 -11.19 2.35 4.12
CA GLY A 118 -11.41 3.07 5.35
C GLY A 118 -12.53 4.03 5.17
N VAL A 119 -12.88 4.72 6.23
CA VAL A 119 -14.00 5.63 6.17
C VAL A 119 -13.61 7.08 6.40
N ASN A 120 -12.33 7.38 6.57
CA ASN A 120 -11.97 8.77 6.72
C ASN A 120 -11.75 9.39 5.34
N ASP A 121 -11.68 10.71 5.30
CA ASP A 121 -11.61 11.42 4.04
C ASP A 121 -10.40 11.07 3.22
N GLU A 122 -9.31 10.83 3.87
CA GLU A 122 -8.09 10.50 3.14
C GLU A 122 -8.21 9.17 2.44
N ARG A 123 -8.91 8.24 3.08
CA ARG A 123 -9.11 6.95 2.46
C ARG A 123 -10.10 7.03 1.32
N LEU A 124 -11.05 7.92 1.41
CA LEU A 124 -11.98 8.12 0.30
C LEU A 124 -11.24 8.67 -0.92
N ALA A 125 -10.31 9.59 -0.68
CA ALA A 125 -9.52 10.11 -1.78
C ALA A 125 -8.66 9.02 -2.41
N ALA A 126 -8.09 8.16 -1.58
CA ALA A 126 -7.30 7.05 -2.09
C ALA A 126 -8.16 6.10 -2.88
N HIS A 127 -9.38 5.90 -2.45
CA HIS A 127 -10.31 5.03 -3.15
C HIS A 127 -10.55 5.51 -4.56
N ALA A 128 -10.77 6.82 -4.72
CA ALA A 128 -10.97 7.38 -6.05
C ALA A 128 -9.73 7.19 -6.90
N PHE A 129 -8.55 7.35 -6.30
CA PHE A 129 -7.31 7.13 -7.00
C PHE A 129 -7.21 5.71 -7.54
N TYR A 130 -7.57 4.74 -6.71
CA TYR A 130 -7.51 3.35 -7.14
C TYR A 130 -8.42 3.09 -8.34
N GLN A 131 -9.61 3.65 -8.31
CA GLN A 131 -10.52 3.47 -9.42
C GLN A 131 -9.95 4.05 -10.70
N ASN A 132 -9.27 5.16 -10.58
CA ASN A 132 -8.68 5.78 -11.76
C ASN A 132 -7.53 4.97 -12.33
N HIS A 133 -7.01 4.04 -11.58
CA HIS A 133 -5.91 3.19 -12.04
C HIS A 133 -6.37 1.80 -12.43
N GLY A 134 -7.65 1.66 -12.72
CA GLY A 134 -8.15 0.41 -13.27
C GLY A 134 -8.60 -0.63 -12.27
N PHE A 135 -8.55 -0.30 -11.01
CA PHE A 135 -9.04 -1.24 -10.00
C PHE A 135 -10.53 -1.11 -9.87
N ARG A 136 -11.18 -2.23 -9.70
CA ARG A 136 -12.61 -2.22 -9.55
C ARG A 136 -12.95 -2.28 -8.08
N GLN A 137 -13.82 -1.41 -7.66
CA GLN A 137 -14.26 -1.43 -6.29
C GLN A 137 -15.28 -2.53 -6.10
N THR A 138 -15.10 -3.30 -5.05
CA THR A 138 -16.06 -4.33 -4.69
C THR A 138 -16.96 -3.73 -3.62
N SER A 139 -17.18 -4.40 -2.53
CA SER A 139 -18.04 -3.87 -1.49
C SER A 139 -17.22 -3.17 -0.44
N LEU A 140 -17.71 -2.07 0.07
CA LEU A 140 -17.02 -1.40 1.15
C LEU A 140 -17.23 -2.09 2.48
N ALA A 141 -18.32 -2.78 2.63
CA ALA A 141 -18.65 -3.38 3.91
C ALA A 141 -18.09 -4.76 4.08
N ASN A 142 -18.00 -5.51 3.01
CA ASN A 142 -17.55 -6.89 3.09
C ASN A 142 -16.44 -7.15 2.13
N VAL A 143 -15.34 -6.52 2.39
CA VAL A 143 -14.22 -6.55 1.49
C VAL A 143 -13.71 -7.97 1.25
N GLU A 144 -13.63 -8.75 2.28
CA GLU A 144 -13.11 -10.10 2.13
C GLU A 144 -13.91 -10.92 1.15
N GLU A 145 -15.21 -10.81 1.23
CA GLU A 145 -16.04 -11.59 0.35
C GLU A 145 -15.88 -11.18 -1.09
N ASP A 146 -15.79 -9.88 -1.28
CA ASP A 146 -15.69 -9.37 -2.63
C ASP A 146 -14.31 -9.60 -3.22
N GLU A 147 -13.33 -9.73 -2.38
CA GLU A 147 -11.99 -9.94 -2.86
C GLU A 147 -11.85 -11.25 -3.59
N TYR A 148 -12.62 -12.22 -3.25
CA TYR A 148 -12.52 -13.50 -3.93
C TYR A 148 -13.15 -13.44 -5.29
N GLY A 149 -13.70 -12.34 -5.55
CA GLY A 149 -14.15 -12.18 -6.89
C GLY A 149 -15.43 -12.77 -7.14
N LYS A 150 -16.00 -13.18 -6.39
CA LYS A 150 -16.91 -13.73 -6.77
C LYS A 150 -17.89 -13.39 -6.33
N GLU A 151 -18.23 -13.12 -6.40
CA GLU A 151 -19.01 -12.76 -6.14
C GLU A 151 -19.69 -13.51 -5.50
N LYS A 152 -19.87 -13.65 -4.93
CA LYS A 152 -20.32 -14.19 -4.21
C LYS A 152 -21.42 -14.29 -4.52
N SER A 153 -21.66 -14.38 -4.93
CA SER A 153 -22.50 -14.43 -5.32
C SER A 153 -23.29 -14.72 -4.70
#